data_0791d449843a873846f28284e72488f3
#
_entry.id   0791d449843a873846f28284e72488f3
#
_cell.length_a   1.000
_cell.length_b   1.000
_cell.length_c   1.000
_cell.angle_alpha   90.00
_cell.angle_beta   90.00
_cell.angle_gamma   90.00
#
_symmetry.space_group_name_H-M   'P 1'
#
loop_
_entity.id
_entity.type
_entity.pdbx_description
1 polymer ?
#
loop_
_entity_poly.entity_id
_entity_poly.type
_entity_poly.pdbx_seq_one_letter_code
_entity_poly.pdbx_strand_id
1 'polypeptide(L)'
;MDDDIDDPISWEPSLVFLKYAIGALLTGALSFLLAVFILTPEQTLRAVGPAMVVLVAATAWFSLSRGRIRVTINILAFGIWTVVTAITAFNGGVRTPVVIAYPVIILMIGWLVSSRAALTVTVLTVATTIGFVLGESWGFLPRQPPTPPAMYGVVQVFIFGVSGMLIVFLVRSYQSRLADLGKVGSELAQRTAEVEAGRADLHRAQAVAGVGSWVYDLATGTLQLSAETCRIFGVPEGTTGTLDTYLARTHAEDRAVVNAAWQAALKGEAFDYEHRIVVPKAIRWIRQ
;
A
#
# COMPACT_ATOMS: atom_id res chain seq x y z
N MET A 1 8.73 6.99 6.19
CA MET A 1 7.92 6.08 5.36
C MET A 1 6.78 5.54 6.23
N ASP A 2 6.04 6.48 6.84
CA ASP A 2 4.98 6.25 7.84
C ASP A 2 3.67 7.02 7.51
N ASP A 3 3.57 7.65 6.32
CA ASP A 3 2.47 8.58 6.00
C ASP A 3 1.25 7.93 5.31
N ASP A 4 1.31 6.64 4.93
CA ASP A 4 0.19 5.95 4.23
C ASP A 4 -0.92 5.41 5.17
N ILE A 5 -0.83 5.67 6.49
CA ILE A 5 -1.77 5.09 7.46
C ILE A 5 -2.91 6.07 7.82
N ASP A 6 -2.82 7.32 7.42
CA ASP A 6 -3.79 8.37 7.78
C ASP A 6 -4.86 8.67 6.72
N ASP A 7 -4.89 7.93 5.59
CA ASP A 7 -5.94 8.08 4.59
C ASP A 7 -7.25 7.41 5.08
N PRO A 8 -8.32 8.20 5.37
CA PRO A 8 -9.59 7.68 5.88
C PRO A 8 -10.27 6.68 4.92
N ILE A 9 -9.96 6.73 3.64
CA ILE A 9 -10.54 5.83 2.61
C ILE A 9 -9.99 4.40 2.76
N SER A 10 -8.78 4.23 3.29
CA SER A 10 -8.14 2.91 3.47
C SER A 10 -8.69 2.11 4.65
N TRP A 11 -9.45 2.73 5.58
CA TRP A 11 -9.93 2.11 6.81
C TRP A 11 -11.36 1.53 6.74
N GLU A 12 -12.16 1.90 5.74
CA GLU A 12 -13.55 1.41 5.63
C GLU A 12 -13.67 -0.13 5.62
N PRO A 13 -12.89 -0.88 4.83
CA PRO A 13 -12.95 -2.34 4.86
C PRO A 13 -12.52 -2.91 6.23
N SER A 14 -11.56 -2.28 6.89
CA SER A 14 -11.08 -2.68 8.21
C SER A 14 -12.12 -2.44 9.30
N LEU A 15 -12.89 -1.34 9.25
CA LEU A 15 -13.97 -1.05 10.17
C LEU A 15 -15.12 -2.06 10.08
N VAL A 16 -15.53 -2.42 8.85
CA VAL A 16 -16.55 -3.43 8.62
C VAL A 16 -16.07 -4.78 9.17
N PHE A 17 -14.85 -5.18 8.87
CA PHE A 17 -14.27 -6.40 9.40
C PHE A 17 -14.22 -6.40 10.93
N LEU A 18 -13.75 -5.32 11.57
CA LEU A 18 -13.66 -5.23 13.04
C LEU A 18 -15.04 -5.40 13.70
N LYS A 19 -16.09 -4.79 13.17
CA LYS A 19 -17.47 -4.98 13.67
C LYS A 19 -17.92 -6.44 13.59
N TYR A 20 -17.70 -7.09 12.46
CA TYR A 20 -18.04 -8.51 12.28
C TYR A 20 -17.18 -9.42 13.15
N ALA A 21 -15.89 -9.16 13.28
CA ALA A 21 -14.98 -9.93 14.13
C ALA A 21 -15.38 -9.85 15.60
N ILE A 22 -15.67 -8.66 16.11
CA ILE A 22 -16.15 -8.48 17.50
C ILE A 22 -17.50 -9.18 17.69
N GLY A 23 -18.42 -9.04 16.74
CA GLY A 23 -19.72 -9.73 16.76
C GLY A 23 -19.57 -11.25 16.79
N ALA A 24 -18.71 -11.80 15.94
CA ALA A 24 -18.42 -13.24 15.90
C ALA A 24 -17.78 -13.74 17.20
N LEU A 25 -16.84 -12.98 17.77
CA LEU A 25 -16.23 -13.32 19.06
C LEU A 25 -17.24 -13.31 20.21
N LEU A 26 -18.12 -12.32 20.26
CA LEU A 26 -19.19 -12.24 21.29
C LEU A 26 -20.16 -13.38 21.15
N THR A 27 -20.69 -13.65 19.95
CA THR A 27 -21.63 -14.75 19.73
C THR A 27 -21.00 -16.10 20.02
N GLY A 28 -19.75 -16.32 19.61
CA GLY A 28 -19.03 -17.56 19.89
C GLY A 28 -18.74 -17.76 21.38
N ALA A 29 -18.29 -16.72 22.07
CA ALA A 29 -18.03 -16.79 23.51
C ALA A 29 -19.32 -17.04 24.31
N LEU A 30 -20.44 -16.41 23.95
CA LEU A 30 -21.73 -16.62 24.56
C LEU A 30 -22.27 -18.03 24.29
N SER A 31 -22.14 -18.53 23.05
CA SER A 31 -22.51 -19.90 22.70
C SER A 31 -21.68 -20.94 23.48
N PHE A 32 -20.38 -20.65 23.65
CA PHE A 32 -19.50 -21.53 24.41
C PHE A 32 -19.79 -21.48 25.90
N LEU A 33 -20.11 -20.31 26.46
CA LEU A 33 -20.61 -20.21 27.86
C LEU A 33 -21.85 -21.06 28.07
N LEU A 34 -22.81 -20.96 27.17
CA LEU A 34 -24.02 -21.77 27.23
C LEU A 34 -23.69 -23.27 27.15
N ALA A 35 -22.79 -23.67 26.27
CA ALA A 35 -22.33 -25.06 26.16
C ALA A 35 -21.66 -25.56 27.46
N VAL A 36 -20.86 -24.73 28.12
CA VAL A 36 -20.24 -25.07 29.43
C VAL A 36 -21.33 -25.36 30.48
N PHE A 37 -22.35 -24.51 30.59
CA PHE A 37 -23.43 -24.69 31.57
C PHE A 37 -24.30 -25.93 31.30
N ILE A 38 -24.50 -26.28 30.02
CA ILE A 38 -25.33 -27.43 29.62
C ILE A 38 -24.54 -28.75 29.71
N LEU A 39 -23.29 -28.76 29.18
CA LEU A 39 -22.52 -29.99 28.98
C LEU A 39 -21.61 -30.34 30.19
N THR A 40 -21.21 -29.33 30.98
CA THR A 40 -20.27 -29.51 32.10
C THR A 40 -20.63 -28.63 33.31
N PRO A 41 -21.84 -28.77 33.90
CA PRO A 41 -22.32 -27.89 34.95
C PRO A 41 -21.45 -27.91 36.21
N GLU A 42 -20.76 -29.01 36.47
CA GLU A 42 -19.86 -29.17 37.63
C GLU A 42 -18.47 -28.50 37.44
N GLN A 43 -18.15 -28.07 36.22
CA GLN A 43 -16.84 -27.52 35.89
C GLN A 43 -16.92 -26.02 35.55
N THR A 44 -17.45 -25.23 36.51
CA THR A 44 -17.66 -23.78 36.34
C THR A 44 -16.38 -23.02 36.00
N LEU A 45 -15.20 -23.54 36.38
CA LEU A 45 -13.91 -22.94 36.04
C LEU A 45 -13.67 -22.85 34.52
N ARG A 46 -14.31 -23.70 33.70
CA ARG A 46 -14.26 -23.66 32.25
C ARG A 46 -15.00 -22.45 31.65
N ALA A 47 -15.88 -21.81 32.41
CA ALA A 47 -16.56 -20.58 31.98
C ALA A 47 -15.64 -19.34 32.02
N VAL A 48 -14.52 -19.40 32.76
CA VAL A 48 -13.58 -18.27 32.89
C VAL A 48 -12.99 -17.87 31.52
N GLY A 49 -12.60 -18.84 30.69
CA GLY A 49 -12.03 -18.58 29.38
C GLY A 49 -12.96 -17.78 28.44
N PRO A 50 -14.17 -18.27 28.15
CA PRO A 50 -15.11 -17.52 27.32
C PRO A 50 -15.54 -16.19 27.98
N ALA A 51 -15.61 -16.08 29.29
CA ALA A 51 -15.87 -14.82 29.98
C ALA A 51 -14.74 -13.77 29.70
N MET A 52 -13.48 -14.20 29.67
CA MET A 52 -12.35 -13.36 29.29
C MET A 52 -12.44 -12.93 27.81
N VAL A 53 -12.89 -13.81 26.91
CA VAL A 53 -13.13 -13.44 25.49
C VAL A 53 -14.21 -12.36 25.40
N VAL A 54 -15.31 -12.49 26.14
CA VAL A 54 -16.37 -11.46 26.21
C VAL A 54 -15.79 -10.13 26.69
N LEU A 55 -14.94 -10.13 27.71
CA LEU A 55 -14.30 -8.92 28.23
C LEU A 55 -13.40 -8.26 27.18
N VAL A 56 -12.59 -9.03 26.45
CA VAL A 56 -11.74 -8.53 25.38
C VAL A 56 -12.60 -7.96 24.24
N ALA A 57 -13.66 -8.66 23.85
CA ALA A 57 -14.56 -8.17 22.80
C ALA A 57 -15.33 -6.91 23.23
N ALA A 58 -15.77 -6.81 24.48
CA ALA A 58 -16.44 -5.61 25.01
C ALA A 58 -15.49 -4.39 25.07
N THR A 59 -14.25 -4.59 25.53
CA THR A 59 -13.24 -3.52 25.54
C THR A 59 -12.86 -3.09 24.13
N ALA A 60 -12.77 -4.01 23.17
CA ALA A 60 -12.54 -3.73 21.77
C ALA A 60 -13.72 -2.92 21.16
N TRP A 61 -14.97 -3.33 21.44
CA TRP A 61 -16.16 -2.61 21.02
C TRP A 61 -16.20 -1.19 21.56
N PHE A 62 -15.92 -1.02 22.86
CA PHE A 62 -15.84 0.29 23.49
C PHE A 62 -14.74 1.19 22.88
N SER A 63 -13.58 0.62 22.59
CA SER A 63 -12.50 1.34 21.89
C SER A 63 -12.92 1.75 20.48
N LEU A 64 -13.60 0.86 19.74
CA LEU A 64 -14.10 1.10 18.42
C LEU A 64 -15.17 2.20 18.39
N SER A 65 -16.10 2.18 19.35
CA SER A 65 -17.14 3.21 19.49
C SER A 65 -16.58 4.61 19.76
N ARG A 66 -15.35 4.69 20.30
CA ARG A 66 -14.61 5.95 20.49
C ARG A 66 -13.71 6.31 19.30
N GLY A 67 -13.80 5.61 18.18
CA GLY A 67 -13.01 5.88 16.97
C GLY A 67 -11.53 5.50 17.07
N ARG A 68 -11.11 4.76 18.13
CA ARG A 68 -9.70 4.39 18.35
C ARG A 68 -9.35 3.07 17.64
N ILE A 69 -9.31 3.10 16.31
CA ILE A 69 -9.16 1.90 15.46
C ILE A 69 -7.87 1.12 15.79
N ARG A 70 -6.71 1.79 15.86
CA ARG A 70 -5.42 1.15 16.18
C ARG A 70 -5.44 0.45 17.54
N VAL A 71 -6.04 1.07 18.55
CA VAL A 71 -6.17 0.48 19.87
C VAL A 71 -7.09 -0.74 19.83
N THR A 72 -8.21 -0.67 19.10
CA THR A 72 -9.13 -1.79 18.90
C THR A 72 -8.45 -2.99 18.27
N ILE A 73 -7.67 -2.77 17.21
CA ILE A 73 -6.89 -3.80 16.52
C ILE A 73 -5.93 -4.49 17.51
N ASN A 74 -5.18 -3.71 18.28
CA ASN A 74 -4.23 -4.26 19.26
C ASN A 74 -4.93 -5.04 20.38
N ILE A 75 -6.07 -4.54 20.89
CA ILE A 75 -6.87 -5.26 21.90
C ILE A 75 -7.33 -6.61 21.35
N LEU A 76 -7.87 -6.65 20.13
CA LEU A 76 -8.31 -7.90 19.52
C LEU A 76 -7.14 -8.85 19.28
N ALA A 77 -6.07 -8.37 18.65
CA ALA A 77 -4.93 -9.17 18.25
C ALA A 77 -4.22 -9.80 19.46
N PHE A 78 -3.74 -8.97 20.37
CA PHE A 78 -2.96 -9.42 21.54
C PHE A 78 -3.84 -9.90 22.68
N GLY A 79 -5.03 -9.31 22.87
CA GLY A 79 -5.97 -9.72 23.87
C GLY A 79 -6.47 -11.16 23.67
N ILE A 80 -6.88 -11.51 22.45
CA ILE A 80 -7.32 -12.87 22.12
C ILE A 80 -6.16 -13.87 22.23
N TRP A 81 -4.95 -13.50 21.76
CA TRP A 81 -3.78 -14.35 21.92
C TRP A 81 -3.48 -14.64 23.39
N THR A 82 -3.53 -13.62 24.26
CA THR A 82 -3.30 -13.77 25.70
C THR A 82 -4.36 -14.65 26.34
N VAL A 83 -5.64 -14.46 25.99
CA VAL A 83 -6.75 -15.27 26.53
C VAL A 83 -6.62 -16.73 26.08
N VAL A 84 -6.33 -17.00 24.80
CA VAL A 84 -6.12 -18.36 24.29
C VAL A 84 -4.95 -19.03 25.01
N THR A 85 -3.86 -18.30 25.22
CA THR A 85 -2.68 -18.80 25.95
C THR A 85 -3.01 -19.12 27.41
N ALA A 86 -3.75 -18.23 28.08
CA ALA A 86 -4.20 -18.48 29.47
C ALA A 86 -5.14 -19.70 29.55
N ILE A 87 -6.13 -19.81 28.67
CA ILE A 87 -7.02 -20.95 28.58
C ILE A 87 -6.22 -22.24 28.39
N THR A 88 -5.23 -22.25 27.52
CA THR A 88 -4.34 -23.39 27.24
C THR A 88 -3.56 -23.78 28.48
N ALA A 89 -2.98 -22.80 29.21
CA ALA A 89 -2.24 -23.06 30.44
C ALA A 89 -3.09 -23.73 31.55
N PHE A 90 -4.34 -23.28 31.70
CA PHE A 90 -5.22 -23.77 32.77
C PHE A 90 -6.01 -25.04 32.41
N ASN A 91 -6.16 -25.37 31.12
CA ASN A 91 -7.01 -26.49 30.66
C ASN A 91 -6.23 -27.69 30.10
N GLY A 92 -4.99 -27.91 30.49
CA GLY A 92 -4.23 -29.10 30.14
C GLY A 92 -3.23 -28.93 29.00
N GLY A 93 -2.70 -27.72 28.82
CA GLY A 93 -1.60 -27.45 27.91
C GLY A 93 -1.95 -27.67 26.44
N VAL A 94 -1.03 -28.27 25.71
CA VAL A 94 -1.14 -28.48 24.24
C VAL A 94 -2.30 -29.39 23.84
N ARG A 95 -2.91 -30.13 24.75
CA ARG A 95 -4.04 -31.04 24.45
C ARG A 95 -5.39 -30.34 24.39
N THR A 96 -5.44 -29.05 24.70
CA THR A 96 -6.68 -28.27 24.59
C THR A 96 -7.06 -27.99 23.15
N PRO A 97 -8.35 -28.11 22.78
CA PRO A 97 -8.82 -27.82 21.40
C PRO A 97 -8.59 -26.36 20.96
N VAL A 98 -8.45 -25.45 21.94
CA VAL A 98 -8.27 -24.01 21.68
C VAL A 98 -6.94 -23.67 21.02
N VAL A 99 -5.92 -24.55 21.10
CA VAL A 99 -4.61 -24.38 20.44
C VAL A 99 -4.74 -24.23 18.92
N ILE A 100 -5.78 -24.80 18.31
CA ILE A 100 -6.09 -24.67 16.88
C ILE A 100 -6.38 -23.20 16.48
N ALA A 101 -6.70 -22.32 17.43
CA ALA A 101 -6.94 -20.91 17.16
C ALA A 101 -5.65 -20.10 16.87
N TYR A 102 -4.46 -20.56 17.30
CA TYR A 102 -3.23 -19.79 17.12
C TYR A 102 -2.91 -19.42 15.66
N PRO A 103 -2.99 -20.32 14.67
CA PRO A 103 -2.74 -19.93 13.27
C PRO A 103 -3.68 -18.83 12.78
N VAL A 104 -4.96 -18.86 13.20
CA VAL A 104 -5.95 -17.84 12.82
C VAL A 104 -5.61 -16.49 13.43
N ILE A 105 -5.20 -16.48 14.70
CA ILE A 105 -4.78 -15.27 15.42
C ILE A 105 -3.53 -14.68 14.78
N ILE A 106 -2.53 -15.51 14.45
CA ILE A 106 -1.30 -15.07 13.76
C ILE A 106 -1.62 -14.46 12.39
N LEU A 107 -2.50 -15.12 11.62
CA LEU A 107 -2.94 -14.60 10.32
C LEU A 107 -3.66 -13.26 10.46
N MET A 108 -4.53 -13.13 11.45
CA MET A 108 -5.25 -11.87 11.74
C MET A 108 -4.27 -10.75 12.14
N ILE A 109 -3.26 -11.04 12.96
CA ILE A 109 -2.24 -10.08 13.37
C ILE A 109 -1.40 -9.64 12.14
N GLY A 110 -1.02 -10.58 11.28
CA GLY A 110 -0.27 -10.30 10.07
C GLY A 110 -1.01 -9.37 9.11
N TRP A 111 -2.31 -9.53 9.04
CA TRP A 111 -3.15 -8.72 8.17
C TRP A 111 -3.51 -7.35 8.77
N LEU A 112 -3.87 -7.29 10.07
CA LEU A 112 -4.38 -6.07 10.72
C LEU A 112 -3.27 -5.18 11.29
N VAL A 113 -2.15 -5.76 11.71
CA VAL A 113 -1.07 -5.00 12.38
C VAL A 113 0.14 -4.89 11.45
N SER A 114 0.88 -5.97 11.26
CA SER A 114 2.01 -6.04 10.35
C SER A 114 2.59 -7.45 10.26
N SER A 115 3.37 -7.73 9.20
CA SER A 115 4.12 -8.99 9.04
C SER A 115 5.17 -9.19 10.16
N ARG A 116 5.78 -8.09 10.65
CA ARG A 116 6.73 -8.15 11.78
C ARG A 116 6.03 -8.56 13.08
N ALA A 117 4.86 -8.01 13.36
CA ALA A 117 4.07 -8.40 14.54
C ALA A 117 3.63 -9.87 14.46
N ALA A 118 3.20 -10.34 13.29
CA ALA A 118 2.85 -11.75 13.08
C ALA A 118 4.05 -12.67 13.34
N LEU A 119 5.23 -12.33 12.85
CA LEU A 119 6.45 -13.11 13.09
C LEU A 119 6.80 -13.15 14.58
N THR A 120 6.74 -12.02 15.28
CA THR A 120 7.00 -11.94 16.72
C THR A 120 6.02 -12.82 17.50
N VAL A 121 4.71 -12.74 17.20
CA VAL A 121 3.69 -13.57 17.86
C VAL A 121 3.85 -15.05 17.50
N THR A 122 4.29 -15.37 16.27
CA THR A 122 4.61 -16.76 15.88
C THR A 122 5.73 -17.32 16.75
N VAL A 123 6.84 -16.60 16.88
CA VAL A 123 7.98 -17.03 17.72
C VAL A 123 7.53 -17.18 19.17
N LEU A 124 6.75 -16.23 19.70
CA LEU A 124 6.22 -16.27 21.05
C LEU A 124 5.27 -17.46 21.24
N THR A 125 4.41 -17.75 20.27
CA THR A 125 3.50 -18.91 20.31
C THR A 125 4.26 -20.23 20.30
N VAL A 126 5.30 -20.36 19.47
CA VAL A 126 6.16 -21.55 19.44
C VAL A 126 6.86 -21.73 20.78
N ALA A 127 7.47 -20.68 21.31
CA ALA A 127 8.14 -20.71 22.62
C ALA A 127 7.17 -21.11 23.74
N THR A 128 5.96 -20.54 23.74
CA THR A 128 4.90 -20.86 24.72
C THR A 128 4.44 -22.32 24.58
N THR A 129 4.28 -22.82 23.35
CA THR A 129 3.90 -24.21 23.08
C THR A 129 4.97 -25.18 23.62
N ILE A 130 6.25 -24.89 23.36
CA ILE A 130 7.36 -25.68 23.92
C ILE A 130 7.32 -25.63 25.45
N GLY A 131 7.09 -24.43 26.03
CA GLY A 131 6.94 -24.27 27.47
C GLY A 131 5.80 -25.12 28.07
N PHE A 132 4.66 -25.23 27.37
CA PHE A 132 3.55 -26.09 27.79
C PHE A 132 3.91 -27.59 27.74
N VAL A 133 4.60 -28.01 26.68
CA VAL A 133 5.08 -29.42 26.56
C VAL A 133 6.02 -29.77 27.73
N LEU A 134 6.99 -28.90 28.01
CA LEU A 134 7.93 -29.09 29.08
C LEU A 134 7.22 -29.05 30.46
N GLY A 135 6.32 -28.06 30.68
CA GLY A 135 5.55 -27.93 31.91
C GLY A 135 4.61 -29.13 32.16
N GLU A 136 4.04 -29.71 31.11
CA GLU A 136 3.25 -30.95 31.20
C GLU A 136 4.15 -32.15 31.54
N SER A 137 5.33 -32.27 30.91
CA SER A 137 6.27 -33.37 31.16
C SER A 137 6.84 -33.34 32.58
N TRP A 138 7.04 -32.15 33.15
CA TRP A 138 7.54 -31.97 34.53
C TRP A 138 6.44 -31.92 35.59
N GLY A 139 5.15 -32.00 35.18
CA GLY A 139 4.00 -32.03 36.12
C GLY A 139 3.66 -30.68 36.72
N PHE A 140 4.14 -29.56 36.16
CA PHE A 140 3.80 -28.21 36.64
C PHE A 140 2.40 -27.75 36.19
N LEU A 141 1.85 -28.34 35.13
CA LEU A 141 0.52 -27.98 34.64
C LEU A 141 -0.56 -28.82 35.36
N PRO A 142 -1.72 -28.21 35.70
CA PRO A 142 -2.79 -28.92 36.35
C PRO A 142 -3.37 -30.01 35.45
N ARG A 143 -3.48 -31.23 35.97
CA ARG A 143 -4.15 -32.35 35.29
C ARG A 143 -5.65 -32.11 35.33
N GLN A 144 -6.23 -31.76 34.18
CA GLN A 144 -7.67 -31.58 34.04
C GLN A 144 -8.36 -32.87 33.56
N PRO A 145 -9.62 -33.11 33.95
CA PRO A 145 -10.40 -34.20 33.38
C PRO A 145 -10.51 -34.03 31.85
N PRO A 146 -10.59 -35.12 31.06
CA PRO A 146 -10.65 -35.06 29.63
C PRO A 146 -11.83 -34.20 29.15
N THR A 147 -11.59 -33.37 28.16
CA THR A 147 -12.64 -32.52 27.57
C THR A 147 -13.67 -33.43 26.85
N PRO A 148 -14.98 -33.30 27.11
CA PRO A 148 -15.99 -34.08 26.40
C PRO A 148 -15.92 -33.88 24.88
N PRO A 149 -16.16 -34.91 24.03
CA PRO A 149 -16.13 -34.82 22.59
C PRO A 149 -17.05 -33.72 22.03
N ALA A 150 -18.21 -33.50 22.63
CA ALA A 150 -19.14 -32.44 22.25
C ALA A 150 -18.51 -31.04 22.37
N MET A 151 -17.72 -30.80 23.43
CA MET A 151 -17.01 -29.52 23.63
C MET A 151 -15.92 -29.33 22.58
N TYR A 152 -15.19 -30.39 22.18
CA TYR A 152 -14.27 -30.32 21.04
C TYR A 152 -14.98 -29.91 19.77
N GLY A 153 -16.13 -30.54 19.47
CA GLY A 153 -16.93 -30.21 18.28
C GLY A 153 -17.36 -28.74 18.26
N VAL A 154 -17.90 -28.23 19.37
CA VAL A 154 -18.33 -26.82 19.47
C VAL A 154 -17.16 -25.85 19.20
N VAL A 155 -16.02 -26.07 19.86
CA VAL A 155 -14.83 -25.22 19.66
C VAL A 155 -14.32 -25.28 18.23
N GLN A 156 -14.22 -26.48 17.66
CA GLN A 156 -13.73 -26.66 16.29
C GLN A 156 -14.66 -26.01 15.25
N VAL A 157 -15.96 -26.21 15.35
CA VAL A 157 -16.93 -25.58 14.43
C VAL A 157 -16.83 -24.07 14.50
N PHE A 158 -16.70 -23.51 15.71
CA PHE A 158 -16.52 -22.06 15.88
C PHE A 158 -15.21 -21.57 15.26
N ILE A 159 -14.07 -22.21 15.55
CA ILE A 159 -12.76 -21.82 14.99
C ILE A 159 -12.76 -21.94 13.46
N PHE A 160 -13.32 -23.02 12.90
CA PHE A 160 -13.42 -23.18 11.44
C PHE A 160 -14.34 -22.15 10.81
N GLY A 161 -15.47 -21.80 11.45
CA GLY A 161 -16.35 -20.74 11.01
C GLY A 161 -15.64 -19.37 10.93
N VAL A 162 -14.96 -19.00 11.99
CA VAL A 162 -14.17 -17.74 12.04
C VAL A 162 -13.04 -17.78 11.02
N SER A 163 -12.33 -18.91 10.88
CA SER A 163 -11.27 -19.08 9.90
C SER A 163 -11.79 -18.92 8.46
N GLY A 164 -12.91 -19.56 8.14
CA GLY A 164 -13.55 -19.45 6.83
C GLY A 164 -13.99 -18.02 6.51
N MET A 165 -14.61 -17.33 7.48
CA MET A 165 -14.97 -15.92 7.34
C MET A 165 -13.75 -15.03 7.08
N LEU A 166 -12.66 -15.23 7.81
CA LEU A 166 -11.41 -14.48 7.65
C LEU A 166 -10.80 -14.71 6.27
N ILE A 167 -10.74 -15.97 5.80
CA ILE A 167 -10.21 -16.31 4.48
C ILE A 167 -11.03 -15.66 3.38
N VAL A 168 -12.35 -15.75 3.43
CA VAL A 168 -13.23 -15.13 2.43
C VAL A 168 -13.04 -13.62 2.41
N PHE A 169 -12.93 -13.00 3.58
CA PHE A 169 -12.69 -11.56 3.68
C PHE A 169 -11.33 -11.15 3.10
N LEU A 170 -10.26 -11.88 3.44
CA LEU A 170 -8.92 -11.64 2.90
C LEU A 170 -8.88 -11.77 1.37
N VAL A 171 -9.48 -12.83 0.82
CA VAL A 171 -9.52 -13.06 -0.62
C VAL A 171 -10.26 -11.91 -1.32
N ARG A 172 -11.42 -11.50 -0.80
CA ARG A 172 -12.19 -10.38 -1.37
C ARG A 172 -11.40 -9.06 -1.29
N SER A 173 -10.79 -8.79 -0.15
CA SER A 173 -9.98 -7.57 0.04
C SER A 173 -8.77 -7.54 -0.91
N TYR A 174 -8.12 -8.68 -1.13
CA TYR A 174 -7.02 -8.79 -2.07
C TYR A 174 -7.46 -8.60 -3.53
N GLN A 175 -8.57 -9.23 -3.91
CA GLN A 175 -9.14 -9.10 -5.26
C GLN A 175 -9.56 -7.66 -5.58
N SER A 176 -10.17 -6.94 -4.62
CA SER A 176 -10.54 -5.53 -4.81
C SER A 176 -9.29 -4.65 -5.03
N ARG A 177 -8.22 -4.85 -4.26
CA ARG A 177 -6.96 -4.11 -4.43
C ARG A 177 -6.32 -4.37 -5.79
N LEU A 178 -6.33 -5.62 -6.27
CA LEU A 178 -5.83 -5.95 -7.61
C LEU A 178 -6.64 -5.28 -8.71
N ALA A 179 -7.97 -5.24 -8.57
CA ALA A 179 -8.85 -4.57 -9.52
C ALA A 179 -8.59 -3.05 -9.56
N ASP A 180 -8.36 -2.42 -8.40
CA ASP A 180 -8.06 -0.98 -8.32
C ASP A 180 -6.69 -0.66 -8.93
N LEU A 181 -5.67 -1.48 -8.68
CA LEU A 181 -4.36 -1.36 -9.33
C LEU A 181 -4.48 -1.51 -10.85
N GLY A 182 -5.31 -2.43 -11.33
CA GLY A 182 -5.59 -2.60 -12.75
C GLY A 182 -6.21 -1.35 -13.38
N LYS A 183 -7.16 -0.69 -12.70
CA LYS A 183 -7.77 0.57 -13.15
C LYS A 183 -6.74 1.71 -13.24
N VAL A 184 -5.95 1.90 -12.18
CA VAL A 184 -4.89 2.93 -12.17
C VAL A 184 -3.87 2.67 -13.28
N GLY A 185 -3.48 1.41 -13.49
CA GLY A 185 -2.58 1.03 -14.58
C GLY A 185 -3.15 1.36 -15.96
N SER A 186 -4.44 1.07 -16.22
CA SER A 186 -5.08 1.38 -17.49
C SER A 186 -5.24 2.89 -17.71
N GLU A 187 -5.58 3.65 -16.67
CA GLU A 187 -5.69 5.12 -16.76
C GLU A 187 -4.33 5.76 -17.04
N LEU A 188 -3.26 5.28 -16.39
CA LEU A 188 -1.91 5.77 -16.64
C LEU A 188 -1.47 5.47 -18.08
N ALA A 189 -1.73 4.25 -18.58
CA ALA A 189 -1.43 3.88 -19.95
C ALA A 189 -2.18 4.76 -20.98
N GLN A 190 -3.47 5.04 -20.71
CA GLN A 190 -4.25 5.93 -21.56
C GLN A 190 -3.69 7.35 -21.58
N ARG A 191 -3.39 7.93 -20.40
CA ARG A 191 -2.80 9.28 -20.30
C ARG A 191 -1.44 9.36 -21.02
N THR A 192 -0.62 8.32 -20.89
CA THR A 192 0.67 8.25 -21.58
C THR A 192 0.46 8.25 -23.10
N ALA A 193 -0.47 7.45 -23.60
CA ALA A 193 -0.80 7.39 -25.03
C ALA A 193 -1.34 8.76 -25.57
N GLU A 194 -2.18 9.44 -24.79
CA GLU A 194 -2.70 10.77 -25.15
C GLU A 194 -1.57 11.82 -25.25
N VAL A 195 -0.63 11.81 -24.30
CA VAL A 195 0.54 12.71 -24.31
C VAL A 195 1.44 12.42 -25.50
N GLU A 196 1.71 11.14 -25.80
CA GLU A 196 2.51 10.75 -26.96
C GLU A 196 1.84 11.14 -28.28
N ALA A 197 0.52 10.93 -28.42
CA ALA A 197 -0.24 11.35 -29.58
C ALA A 197 -0.20 12.87 -29.77
N GLY A 198 -0.46 13.64 -28.70
CA GLY A 198 -0.39 15.09 -28.72
C GLY A 198 1.01 15.62 -29.12
N ARG A 199 2.06 14.96 -28.63
CA ARG A 199 3.45 15.28 -28.99
C ARG A 199 3.74 14.99 -30.47
N ALA A 200 3.25 13.85 -30.96
CA ALA A 200 3.38 13.51 -32.39
C ALA A 200 2.62 14.48 -33.33
N ASP A 201 1.43 14.91 -32.89
CA ASP A 201 0.64 15.90 -33.61
C ASP A 201 1.33 17.27 -33.65
N LEU A 202 1.89 17.71 -32.52
CA LEU A 202 2.67 18.95 -32.47
C LEU A 202 3.89 18.89 -33.37
N HIS A 203 4.63 17.79 -33.40
CA HIS A 203 5.78 17.60 -34.28
C HIS A 203 5.35 17.64 -35.74
N ARG A 204 4.22 17.04 -36.13
CA ARG A 204 3.69 17.09 -37.50
C ARG A 204 3.27 18.50 -37.86
N ALA A 205 2.57 19.21 -37.00
CA ALA A 205 2.15 20.59 -37.24
C ALA A 205 3.35 21.52 -37.43
N GLN A 206 4.39 21.40 -36.59
CA GLN A 206 5.64 22.14 -36.72
C GLN A 206 6.34 21.86 -38.07
N ALA A 207 6.41 20.60 -38.49
CA ALA A 207 7.04 20.20 -39.74
C ALA A 207 6.29 20.75 -40.96
N VAL A 208 4.95 20.70 -40.94
CA VAL A 208 4.10 21.23 -42.03
C VAL A 208 4.20 22.76 -42.12
N ALA A 209 4.18 23.44 -41.00
CA ALA A 209 4.29 24.89 -40.91
C ALA A 209 5.72 25.41 -41.17
N GLY A 210 6.74 24.54 -41.14
CA GLY A 210 8.15 24.94 -41.17
C GLY A 210 8.57 25.77 -39.97
N VAL A 211 7.90 25.59 -38.82
CA VAL A 211 8.15 26.34 -37.58
C VAL A 211 8.85 25.46 -36.57
N GLY A 212 10.10 25.78 -36.29
CA GLY A 212 10.85 25.15 -35.22
C GLY A 212 10.71 25.90 -33.90
N SER A 213 10.97 25.21 -32.80
CA SER A 213 11.07 25.81 -31.48
C SER A 213 12.42 25.50 -30.82
N TRP A 214 12.84 26.36 -29.93
CA TRP A 214 14.06 26.19 -29.15
C TRP A 214 13.87 26.74 -27.76
N VAL A 215 14.64 26.20 -26.82
CA VAL A 215 14.65 26.60 -25.41
C VAL A 215 16.10 26.88 -25.00
N TYR A 216 16.33 28.06 -24.43
CA TYR A 216 17.63 28.42 -23.87
C TYR A 216 17.57 28.37 -22.34
N ASP A 217 18.40 27.52 -21.77
CA ASP A 217 18.56 27.42 -20.30
C ASP A 217 19.56 28.51 -19.84
N LEU A 218 19.08 29.48 -19.10
CA LEU A 218 19.86 30.59 -18.58
C LEU A 218 20.91 30.16 -17.54
N ALA A 219 20.67 29.06 -16.81
CA ALA A 219 21.58 28.59 -15.78
C ALA A 219 22.78 27.85 -16.37
N THR A 220 22.54 27.04 -17.40
CA THR A 220 23.59 26.21 -18.04
C THR A 220 24.14 26.82 -19.32
N GLY A 221 23.50 27.85 -19.89
CA GLY A 221 23.86 28.43 -21.17
C GLY A 221 23.65 27.49 -22.36
N THR A 222 22.79 26.46 -22.20
CA THR A 222 22.53 25.46 -23.22
C THR A 222 21.27 25.77 -24.04
N LEU A 223 21.35 25.55 -25.35
CA LEU A 223 20.27 25.70 -26.28
C LEU A 223 19.77 24.34 -26.74
N GLN A 224 18.51 24.01 -26.43
CA GLN A 224 17.82 22.80 -26.87
C GLN A 224 16.98 23.14 -28.11
N LEU A 225 17.10 22.34 -29.17
CA LEU A 225 16.42 22.56 -30.45
C LEU A 225 15.36 21.48 -30.67
N SER A 226 14.18 21.87 -31.18
CA SER A 226 13.20 20.89 -31.69
C SER A 226 13.74 20.18 -32.94
N ALA A 227 13.17 19.00 -33.24
CA ALA A 227 13.51 18.26 -34.45
C ALA A 227 13.39 19.14 -35.72
N GLU A 228 12.33 19.96 -35.82
CA GLU A 228 12.14 20.87 -36.94
C GLU A 228 13.18 21.99 -36.95
N THR A 229 13.58 22.54 -35.82
CA THR A 229 14.67 23.50 -35.72
C THR A 229 15.99 22.87 -36.20
N CYS A 230 16.28 21.65 -35.80
CA CYS A 230 17.45 20.90 -36.28
C CYS A 230 17.41 20.76 -37.81
N ARG A 231 16.23 20.46 -38.40
CA ARG A 231 16.04 20.36 -39.87
C ARG A 231 16.23 21.70 -40.60
N ILE A 232 15.71 22.79 -40.01
CA ILE A 232 15.88 24.14 -40.57
C ILE A 232 17.37 24.54 -40.60
N PHE A 233 18.08 24.28 -39.48
CA PHE A 233 19.51 24.61 -39.33
C PHE A 233 20.45 23.59 -40.00
N GLY A 234 19.93 22.48 -40.48
CA GLY A 234 20.74 21.42 -41.11
C GLY A 234 21.71 20.74 -40.13
N VAL A 235 21.28 20.53 -38.89
CA VAL A 235 22.02 19.80 -37.84
C VAL A 235 21.32 18.50 -37.49
N PRO A 236 22.04 17.48 -36.94
CA PRO A 236 21.42 16.23 -36.47
C PRO A 236 20.39 16.49 -35.40
N GLU A 237 19.32 15.67 -35.38
CA GLU A 237 18.33 15.70 -34.31
C GLU A 237 18.96 15.39 -32.96
N GLY A 238 18.50 16.07 -31.90
CA GLY A 238 19.07 15.96 -30.56
C GLY A 238 20.34 16.80 -30.35
N THR A 239 20.75 17.60 -31.33
CA THR A 239 21.87 18.53 -31.15
C THR A 239 21.51 19.55 -30.07
N THR A 240 22.35 19.61 -29.01
CA THR A 240 22.39 20.73 -28.08
C THR A 240 23.46 21.70 -28.45
N GLY A 241 23.19 22.99 -28.33
CA GLY A 241 24.13 24.04 -28.70
C GLY A 241 24.33 25.07 -27.60
N THR A 242 25.15 26.05 -27.90
CA THR A 242 25.32 27.27 -27.10
C THR A 242 25.00 28.47 -28.02
N LEU A 243 24.92 29.66 -27.42
CA LEU A 243 24.79 30.89 -28.24
C LEU A 243 25.89 31.01 -29.31
N ASP A 244 27.12 30.62 -28.97
CA ASP A 244 28.23 30.67 -29.94
C ASP A 244 28.02 29.72 -31.10
N THR A 245 27.51 28.52 -30.88
CA THR A 245 27.18 27.57 -31.95
C THR A 245 26.03 28.05 -32.83
N TYR A 246 25.08 28.77 -32.26
CA TYR A 246 24.01 29.43 -33.01
C TYR A 246 24.55 30.59 -33.86
N LEU A 247 25.33 31.51 -33.27
CA LEU A 247 25.93 32.64 -33.97
C LEU A 247 26.89 32.20 -35.07
N ALA A 248 27.60 31.09 -34.90
CA ALA A 248 28.43 30.49 -35.93
C ALA A 248 27.65 30.10 -37.20
N ARG A 249 26.36 29.72 -37.03
CA ARG A 249 25.45 29.42 -38.15
C ARG A 249 24.76 30.66 -38.75
N THR A 250 24.81 31.81 -38.08
CA THR A 250 24.29 33.07 -38.58
C THR A 250 25.24 33.63 -39.63
N HIS A 251 24.68 34.21 -40.74
CA HIS A 251 25.45 34.85 -41.78
C HIS A 251 26.37 35.94 -41.18
N ALA A 252 27.57 36.08 -41.70
CA ALA A 252 28.60 36.94 -41.10
C ALA A 252 28.13 38.40 -40.92
N GLU A 253 27.41 38.94 -41.89
CA GLU A 253 26.89 40.31 -41.83
C GLU A 253 25.78 40.50 -40.81
N ASP A 254 25.01 39.44 -40.47
CA ASP A 254 23.86 39.51 -39.55
C ASP A 254 24.23 39.21 -38.09
N ARG A 255 25.42 38.68 -37.83
CA ARG A 255 25.87 38.24 -36.48
C ARG A 255 25.81 39.35 -35.43
N ALA A 256 26.22 40.55 -35.77
CA ALA A 256 26.23 41.68 -34.84
C ALA A 256 24.82 42.06 -34.41
N VAL A 257 23.88 42.12 -35.37
CA VAL A 257 22.47 42.44 -35.10
C VAL A 257 21.79 41.33 -34.28
N VAL A 258 22.01 40.07 -34.65
CA VAL A 258 21.47 38.91 -33.95
C VAL A 258 21.97 38.85 -32.53
N ASN A 259 23.27 39.07 -32.28
CA ASN A 259 23.82 39.07 -30.95
C ASN A 259 23.24 40.22 -30.09
N ALA A 260 23.10 41.41 -30.67
CA ALA A 260 22.48 42.54 -29.98
C ALA A 260 21.01 42.24 -29.58
N ALA A 261 20.22 41.66 -30.49
CA ALA A 261 18.83 41.25 -30.21
C ALA A 261 18.78 40.17 -29.14
N TRP A 262 19.72 39.21 -29.17
CA TRP A 262 19.82 38.20 -28.12
C TRP A 262 20.08 38.80 -26.74
N GLN A 263 21.04 39.73 -26.65
CA GLN A 263 21.34 40.41 -25.40
C GLN A 263 20.16 41.26 -24.86
N ALA A 264 19.38 41.85 -25.77
CA ALA A 264 18.15 42.56 -25.42
C ALA A 264 17.06 41.61 -24.91
N ALA A 265 16.88 40.45 -25.57
CA ALA A 265 15.94 39.41 -25.14
C ALA A 265 16.25 38.86 -23.76
N LEU A 266 17.53 38.67 -23.41
CA LEU A 266 17.94 38.27 -22.05
C LEU A 266 17.58 39.32 -20.97
N LYS A 267 17.30 40.56 -21.37
CA LYS A 267 16.80 41.62 -20.47
C LYS A 267 15.28 41.77 -20.49
N GLY A 268 14.57 40.88 -21.23
CA GLY A 268 13.11 40.85 -21.33
C GLY A 268 12.52 41.60 -22.53
N GLU A 269 13.32 42.04 -23.49
CA GLU A 269 12.82 42.63 -24.72
C GLU A 269 12.33 41.55 -25.70
N ALA A 270 11.48 41.92 -26.64
CA ALA A 270 10.96 41.00 -27.65
C ALA A 270 12.07 40.51 -28.58
N PHE A 271 12.07 39.21 -28.90
CA PHE A 271 13.02 38.60 -29.82
C PHE A 271 12.29 38.30 -31.14
N ASP A 272 12.14 39.30 -31.96
CA ASP A 272 11.46 39.20 -33.26
C ASP A 272 12.30 39.89 -34.33
N TYR A 273 12.95 39.12 -35.16
CA TYR A 273 13.76 39.64 -36.26
C TYR A 273 13.97 38.58 -37.34
N GLU A 274 14.30 39.05 -38.54
CA GLU A 274 14.66 38.22 -39.69
C GLU A 274 16.17 38.27 -39.92
N HIS A 275 16.76 37.12 -40.21
CA HIS A 275 18.19 37.03 -40.49
C HIS A 275 18.50 35.79 -41.33
N ARG A 276 19.70 35.78 -41.90
CA ARG A 276 20.20 34.69 -42.74
C ARG A 276 20.97 33.66 -41.87
N ILE A 277 20.71 32.39 -42.10
CA ILE A 277 21.51 31.30 -41.59
C ILE A 277 22.23 30.57 -42.70
N VAL A 278 23.43 30.09 -42.40
CA VAL A 278 24.28 29.31 -43.32
C VAL A 278 24.11 27.84 -43.03
N VAL A 279 23.48 27.12 -43.92
CA VAL A 279 23.34 25.66 -43.88
C VAL A 279 24.27 24.99 -44.89
N PRO A 280 24.55 23.67 -44.83
CA PRO A 280 25.61 23.01 -45.60
C PRO A 280 25.59 23.22 -47.09
N LYS A 281 24.47 23.63 -47.70
CA LYS A 281 24.33 23.80 -49.15
C LYS A 281 23.62 25.10 -49.59
N ALA A 282 23.24 25.97 -48.63
CA ALA A 282 22.45 27.15 -48.93
C ALA A 282 22.49 28.20 -47.81
N ILE A 283 22.10 29.42 -48.17
CA ILE A 283 21.71 30.45 -47.20
C ILE A 283 20.19 30.45 -47.12
N ARG A 284 19.62 30.46 -45.92
CA ARG A 284 18.19 30.52 -45.70
C ARG A 284 17.83 31.75 -44.87
N TRP A 285 16.71 32.36 -45.19
CA TRP A 285 16.10 33.38 -44.36
C TRP A 285 15.23 32.72 -43.32
N ILE A 286 15.35 33.15 -42.11
CA ILE A 286 14.49 32.71 -40.98
C ILE A 286 14.00 33.93 -40.22
N ARG A 287 12.81 33.83 -39.64
CA ARG A 287 12.24 34.77 -38.67
C ARG A 287 12.18 34.10 -37.32
N GLN A 288 12.59 34.83 -36.32
CA GLN A 288 12.53 34.38 -34.93
C GLN A 288 11.88 35.44 -34.06
#